data_6a01355f3d2e5a82a0d1cedf12fd8662
#
_entry.id   6a01355f3d2e5a82a0d1cedf12fd8662
#
_cell.length_a   1.000
_cell.length_b   1.000
_cell.length_c   1.000
_cell.angle_alpha   90.00
_cell.angle_beta   90.00
_cell.angle_gamma   90.00
#
_symmetry.space_group_name_H-M   'P 1'
#
loop_
_entity.id
_entity.type
_entity.pdbx_description
1 polymer ?
#
loop_
_entity_poly.entity_id
_entity_poly.type
_entity_poly.pdbx_seq_one_letter_code
_entity_poly.pdbx_strand_id
1 'polypeptide(L)'
;MRNILTTLMLVMSLNITAQYFTGEKVFSSKFPTEKIDLKKDTYLEINNSNLDIIVAIENVQTGKVIRHAYINSEDTFRFKNIPIGKYLCKYMWTDRFGNKNFQKDDSYLEYKKDEYGGYVITMQKSEAGNLSQSSISENDFFN
;
A
#
# COMPACT_ATOMS: atom_id res chain seq x y z
N MET A 1 -33.61 13.64 -53.83
CA MET A 1 -33.65 12.88 -52.54
C MET A 1 -32.23 12.77 -52.04
N ARG A 2 -31.93 13.54 -51.02
CA ARG A 2 -30.59 13.59 -50.45
C ARG A 2 -30.56 12.76 -49.17
N ASN A 3 -29.94 11.58 -49.20
CA ASN A 3 -29.79 10.72 -48.05
C ASN A 3 -28.76 11.34 -47.08
N ILE A 4 -29.25 11.85 -45.98
CA ILE A 4 -28.41 12.29 -44.87
C ILE A 4 -28.06 11.03 -44.07
N LEU A 5 -26.86 10.52 -44.31
CA LEU A 5 -26.30 9.44 -43.53
C LEU A 5 -25.83 10.04 -42.21
N THR A 6 -26.68 9.95 -41.19
CA THR A 6 -26.33 10.38 -39.85
C THR A 6 -25.39 9.31 -39.26
N THR A 7 -24.10 9.56 -39.35
CA THR A 7 -23.07 8.74 -38.66
C THR A 7 -23.18 9.03 -37.19
N LEU A 8 -23.90 8.19 -36.46
CA LEU A 8 -23.91 8.19 -34.99
C LEU A 8 -22.55 7.71 -34.52
N MET A 9 -21.63 8.66 -34.27
CA MET A 9 -20.38 8.36 -33.60
C MET A 9 -20.71 8.01 -32.15
N LEU A 10 -20.79 6.70 -31.90
CA LEU A 10 -20.85 6.16 -30.55
C LEU A 10 -19.49 6.41 -29.91
N VAL A 11 -19.37 7.55 -29.22
CA VAL A 11 -18.21 7.81 -28.34
C VAL A 11 -18.36 6.87 -27.17
N MET A 12 -17.81 5.67 -27.31
CA MET A 12 -17.52 4.82 -26.16
C MET A 12 -16.47 5.55 -25.33
N SER A 13 -16.91 6.27 -24.31
CA SER A 13 -16.06 6.71 -23.23
C SER A 13 -15.51 5.44 -22.55
N LEU A 14 -14.36 4.98 -23.01
CA LEU A 14 -13.57 3.99 -22.30
C LEU A 14 -13.18 4.67 -20.99
N ASN A 15 -13.94 4.40 -19.93
CA ASN A 15 -13.49 4.65 -18.58
C ASN A 15 -12.29 3.71 -18.35
N ILE A 16 -11.10 4.15 -18.75
CA ILE A 16 -9.85 3.51 -18.38
C ILE A 16 -9.69 3.82 -16.89
N THR A 17 -10.30 3.00 -16.06
CA THR A 17 -9.90 2.96 -14.65
C THR A 17 -8.46 2.48 -14.66
N ALA A 18 -7.54 3.33 -14.27
CA ALA A 18 -6.14 2.94 -14.10
C ALA A 18 -6.12 1.79 -13.09
N GLN A 19 -5.90 0.58 -13.59
CA GLN A 19 -5.76 -0.60 -12.74
C GLN A 19 -4.30 -0.66 -12.29
N TYR A 20 -4.08 -0.47 -11.00
CA TYR A 20 -2.76 -0.61 -10.41
C TYR A 20 -2.40 -2.09 -10.24
N PHE A 21 -1.10 -2.37 -10.26
CA PHE A 21 -0.57 -3.72 -10.06
C PHE A 21 0.12 -3.83 -8.70
N THR A 22 0.09 -5.03 -8.13
CA THR A 22 0.80 -5.30 -6.87
C THR A 22 2.28 -4.96 -6.99
N GLY A 23 2.78 -4.15 -6.05
CA GLY A 23 4.13 -3.60 -6.04
C GLY A 23 4.26 -2.21 -6.66
N GLU A 24 3.23 -1.69 -7.29
CA GLU A 24 3.26 -0.37 -7.91
C GLU A 24 3.35 0.75 -6.86
N LYS A 25 4.14 1.78 -7.17
CA LYS A 25 4.39 2.92 -6.27
C LYS A 25 3.49 4.10 -6.65
N VAL A 26 2.20 3.98 -6.34
CA VAL A 26 1.15 4.92 -6.76
C VAL A 26 1.28 6.32 -6.17
N PHE A 27 2.04 6.47 -5.08
CA PHE A 27 2.28 7.76 -4.40
C PHE A 27 3.75 8.20 -4.46
N SER A 28 4.46 7.94 -5.54
CA SER A 28 5.88 8.31 -5.68
C SER A 28 6.14 9.81 -5.51
N SER A 29 5.17 10.66 -5.87
CA SER A 29 5.26 12.12 -5.65
C SER A 29 5.11 12.52 -4.18
N LYS A 30 4.40 11.73 -3.38
CA LYS A 30 4.21 11.95 -1.94
C LYS A 30 5.33 11.31 -1.12
N PHE A 31 5.83 10.16 -1.57
CA PHE A 31 6.88 9.38 -0.93
C PHE A 31 8.09 9.25 -1.87
N PRO A 32 8.83 10.33 -2.11
CA PRO A 32 9.88 10.37 -3.15
C PRO A 32 11.12 9.56 -2.78
N THR A 33 11.32 9.30 -1.49
CA THR A 33 12.55 8.64 -1.01
C THR A 33 12.27 7.17 -0.68
N GLU A 34 12.93 6.28 -1.42
CA GLU A 34 12.94 4.86 -1.08
C GLU A 34 14.25 4.49 -0.41
N LYS A 35 14.19 3.86 0.76
CA LYS A 35 15.38 3.40 1.48
C LYS A 35 15.48 1.88 1.40
N ILE A 36 16.61 1.42 0.92
CA ILE A 36 16.95 0.00 0.76
C ILE A 36 18.36 -0.21 1.28
N ASP A 37 18.58 -1.27 2.05
CA ASP A 37 19.92 -1.72 2.42
C ASP A 37 20.21 -3.07 1.74
N LEU A 38 20.89 -3.04 0.61
CA LEU A 38 21.23 -4.22 -0.18
C LEU A 38 22.12 -5.23 0.55
N LYS A 39 22.72 -4.85 1.67
CA LYS A 39 23.53 -5.75 2.51
C LYS A 39 22.68 -6.56 3.48
N LYS A 40 21.39 -6.29 3.57
CA LYS A 40 20.45 -6.95 4.47
C LYS A 40 19.52 -7.89 3.70
N ASP A 41 19.37 -9.10 4.25
CA ASP A 41 18.34 -10.05 3.80
C ASP A 41 17.11 -9.98 4.73
N THR A 42 16.65 -8.77 4.94
CA THR A 42 15.46 -8.46 5.74
C THR A 42 14.26 -8.24 4.84
N TYR A 43 13.07 -8.57 5.33
CA TYR A 43 11.86 -8.35 4.56
C TYR A 43 10.64 -8.07 5.44
N LEU A 44 9.65 -7.44 4.85
CA LEU A 44 8.27 -7.40 5.30
C LEU A 44 7.39 -7.96 4.20
N GLU A 45 6.67 -9.02 4.49
CA GLU A 45 5.71 -9.62 3.58
C GLU A 45 4.29 -9.28 4.02
N ILE A 46 3.49 -8.83 3.09
CA ILE A 46 2.07 -8.54 3.29
C ILE A 46 1.27 -9.55 2.47
N ASN A 47 0.51 -10.40 3.15
CA ASN A 47 -0.46 -11.30 2.56
C ASN A 47 -1.83 -10.63 2.63
N ASN A 48 -2.33 -10.14 1.50
CA ASN A 48 -3.59 -9.41 1.44
C ASN A 48 -4.72 -10.31 0.93
N SER A 49 -5.61 -10.72 1.80
CA SER A 49 -6.81 -11.48 1.45
C SER A 49 -8.11 -10.66 1.57
N ASN A 50 -7.99 -9.35 1.50
CA ASN A 50 -9.11 -8.43 1.68
C ASN A 50 -9.31 -7.53 0.44
N LEU A 51 -9.50 -6.24 0.65
CA LEU A 51 -9.62 -5.24 -0.40
C LEU A 51 -8.23 -4.86 -0.93
N ASP A 52 -8.21 -4.24 -2.11
CA ASP A 52 -7.00 -3.58 -2.60
C ASP A 52 -6.52 -2.55 -1.59
N ILE A 53 -5.26 -2.60 -1.23
CA ILE A 53 -4.66 -1.73 -0.22
C ILE A 53 -3.40 -1.04 -0.74
N ILE A 54 -3.08 0.09 -0.14
CA ILE A 54 -1.77 0.70 -0.22
C ILE A 54 -1.13 0.59 1.15
N VAL A 55 0.07 0.03 1.20
CA VAL A 55 0.86 -0.09 2.41
C VAL A 55 2.02 0.89 2.34
N ALA A 56 2.20 1.68 3.39
CA ALA A 56 3.33 2.58 3.55
C ALA A 56 4.11 2.19 4.82
N ILE A 57 5.43 2.11 4.73
CA ILE A 57 6.33 1.77 5.84
C ILE A 57 6.97 3.05 6.34
N GLU A 58 6.63 3.46 7.55
CA GLU A 58 7.16 4.66 8.20
C GLU A 58 8.30 4.29 9.16
N ASN A 59 9.39 5.02 9.08
CA ASN A 59 10.45 4.94 10.10
C ASN A 59 10.03 5.73 11.35
N VAL A 60 9.91 5.04 12.48
CA VAL A 60 9.43 5.60 13.75
C VAL A 60 10.28 6.77 14.26
N GLN A 61 11.60 6.72 14.03
CA GLN A 61 12.51 7.75 14.53
C GLN A 61 12.43 9.04 13.74
N THR A 62 12.16 8.95 12.43
CA THR A 62 12.16 10.12 11.55
C THR A 62 10.76 10.59 11.17
N GLY A 63 9.74 9.77 11.43
CA GLY A 63 8.36 9.99 10.97
C GLY A 63 8.20 9.97 9.45
N LYS A 64 9.19 9.47 8.70
CA LYS A 64 9.16 9.48 7.23
C LYS A 64 8.83 8.11 6.67
N VAL A 65 7.97 8.09 5.67
CA VAL A 65 7.72 6.90 4.89
C VAL A 65 8.97 6.58 4.04
N ILE A 66 9.46 5.34 4.17
CA ILE A 66 10.65 4.87 3.46
C ILE A 66 10.33 3.96 2.27
N ARG A 67 9.18 3.34 2.27
CA ARG A 67 8.69 2.43 1.22
C ARG A 67 7.17 2.47 1.17
N HIS A 68 6.61 2.26 -0.01
CA HIS A 68 5.19 2.00 -0.16
C HIS A 68 4.93 1.09 -1.36
N ALA A 69 3.79 0.45 -1.39
CA ALA A 69 3.32 -0.33 -2.53
C ALA A 69 1.80 -0.46 -2.51
N TYR A 70 1.23 -0.56 -3.69
CA TYR A 70 -0.13 -1.02 -3.90
C TYR A 70 -0.15 -2.55 -3.91
N ILE A 71 -1.14 -3.17 -3.29
CA ILE A 71 -1.28 -4.62 -3.20
C ILE A 71 -2.73 -4.95 -3.52
N ASN A 72 -2.94 -5.69 -4.61
CA ASN A 72 -4.27 -6.16 -4.98
C ASN A 72 -4.83 -7.11 -3.91
N SER A 73 -6.15 -7.21 -3.88
CA SER A 73 -6.87 -8.26 -3.15
C SER A 73 -6.34 -9.64 -3.57
N GLU A 74 -6.20 -10.55 -2.61
CA GLU A 74 -5.71 -11.93 -2.77
C GLU A 74 -4.24 -12.04 -3.20
N ASP A 75 -3.48 -10.93 -3.20
CA ASP A 75 -2.07 -10.92 -3.55
C ASP A 75 -1.16 -10.88 -2.32
N THR A 76 0.10 -11.26 -2.56
CA THR A 76 1.19 -11.16 -1.59
C THR A 76 2.27 -10.24 -2.15
N PHE A 77 2.76 -9.33 -1.35
CA PHE A 77 3.89 -8.47 -1.71
C PHE A 77 4.96 -8.48 -0.63
N ARG A 78 6.24 -8.57 -1.05
CA ARG A 78 7.39 -8.57 -0.15
C ARG A 78 8.29 -7.36 -0.37
N PHE A 79 8.33 -6.48 0.61
CA PHE A 79 9.34 -5.43 0.71
C PHE A 79 10.66 -6.05 1.16
N LYS A 80 11.66 -6.09 0.29
CA LYS A 80 12.97 -6.67 0.60
C LYS A 80 13.97 -5.63 1.05
N ASN A 81 15.04 -6.07 1.75
CA ASN A 81 16.19 -5.24 2.09
C ASN A 81 15.79 -4.00 2.94
N ILE A 82 14.96 -4.21 3.94
CA ILE A 82 14.55 -3.15 4.87
C ILE A 82 15.75 -2.79 5.75
N PRO A 83 16.15 -1.50 5.84
CA PRO A 83 17.26 -1.08 6.69
C PRO A 83 17.01 -1.38 8.16
N ILE A 84 18.07 -1.37 8.95
CA ILE A 84 17.98 -1.44 10.42
C ILE A 84 17.14 -0.28 10.94
N GLY A 85 16.24 -0.54 11.88
CA GLY A 85 15.40 0.48 12.47
C GLY A 85 14.07 -0.03 12.99
N LYS A 86 13.25 0.89 13.46
CA LYS A 86 11.88 0.64 13.91
C LYS A 86 10.90 1.24 12.93
N TYR A 87 9.90 0.47 12.56
CA TYR A 87 8.96 0.84 11.52
C TYR A 87 7.51 0.56 11.92
N LEU A 88 6.61 1.40 11.44
CA LEU A 88 5.17 1.21 11.51
C LEU A 88 4.62 1.04 10.10
N CYS A 89 3.64 0.17 9.93
CA CYS A 89 2.88 0.11 8.69
C CYS A 89 1.66 1.02 8.80
N LYS A 90 1.43 1.76 7.73
CA LYS A 90 0.23 2.55 7.48
C LYS A 90 -0.50 1.93 6.30
N TYR A 91 -1.81 1.93 6.35
CA TYR A 91 -2.67 1.29 5.35
C TYR A 91 -3.70 2.27 4.84
N MET A 92 -3.97 2.22 3.53
CA MET A 92 -5.04 2.96 2.89
C MET A 92 -5.83 2.02 2.00
N TRP A 93 -7.14 2.09 2.05
CA TRP A 93 -8.03 1.41 1.12
C TRP A 93 -9.26 2.25 0.84
N THR A 94 -9.94 1.92 -0.26
CA THR A 94 -11.22 2.54 -0.61
C THR A 94 -12.33 1.51 -0.39
N ASP A 95 -13.35 1.88 0.36
CA ASP A 95 -14.49 1.00 0.58
C ASP A 95 -15.42 0.93 -0.65
N ARG A 96 -16.42 0.06 -0.58
CA ARG A 96 -17.40 -0.11 -1.66
C ARG A 96 -18.23 1.15 -1.98
N PHE A 97 -18.22 2.14 -1.11
CA PHE A 97 -18.92 3.41 -1.29
C PHE A 97 -18.02 4.51 -1.82
N GLY A 98 -16.74 4.22 -2.06
CA GLY A 98 -15.74 5.18 -2.53
C GLY A 98 -15.07 5.99 -1.43
N ASN A 99 -15.33 5.69 -0.14
CA ASN A 99 -14.67 6.39 0.95
C ASN A 99 -13.27 5.83 1.16
N LYS A 100 -12.31 6.73 1.33
CA LYS A 100 -10.94 6.38 1.70
C LYS A 100 -10.85 6.14 3.21
N ASN A 101 -10.21 5.06 3.58
CA ASN A 101 -9.98 4.68 4.96
C ASN A 101 -8.46 4.61 5.20
N PHE A 102 -8.03 5.05 6.37
CA PHE A 102 -6.63 5.10 6.75
C PHE A 102 -6.45 4.53 8.14
N GLN A 103 -5.47 3.63 8.28
CA GLN A 103 -5.10 3.01 9.55
C GLN A 103 -3.58 2.90 9.69
N LYS A 104 -3.11 2.72 10.91
CA LYS A 104 -1.73 2.36 11.21
C LYS A 104 -1.69 1.27 12.27
N ASP A 105 -0.63 0.48 12.28
CA ASP A 105 -0.36 -0.47 13.34
C ASP A 105 -0.08 0.28 14.65
N ASP A 106 -0.53 -0.27 15.78
CA ASP A 106 -0.24 0.26 17.12
C ASP A 106 1.13 -0.22 17.65
N SER A 107 1.70 -1.23 17.01
CA SER A 107 3.01 -1.80 17.37
C SER A 107 4.00 -1.63 16.24
N TYR A 108 5.26 -1.39 16.57
CA TYR A 108 6.32 -1.28 15.59
C TYR A 108 7.02 -2.61 15.32
N LEU A 109 7.52 -2.75 14.10
CA LEU A 109 8.44 -3.80 13.67
C LEU A 109 9.87 -3.31 13.90
N GLU A 110 10.75 -4.14 14.42
CA GLU A 110 12.15 -3.78 14.67
C GLU A 110 13.10 -4.69 13.91
N TYR A 111 13.95 -4.10 13.06
CA TYR A 111 15.04 -4.79 12.37
C TYR A 111 16.38 -4.44 13.00
N LYS A 112 17.08 -5.43 13.54
CA LYS A 112 18.35 -5.25 14.25
C LYS A 112 19.54 -5.61 13.38
N LYS A 113 20.73 -5.22 13.85
CA LYS A 113 21.98 -5.35 13.07
C LYS A 113 22.27 -6.78 12.63
N ASP A 114 22.08 -7.73 13.51
CA ASP A 114 22.46 -9.13 13.31
C ASP A 114 21.26 -10.05 13.03
N GLU A 115 20.09 -9.46 12.73
CA GLU A 115 18.89 -10.20 12.35
C GLU A 115 18.82 -10.38 10.83
N TYR A 116 18.44 -11.61 10.45
CA TYR A 116 18.12 -12.02 9.08
C TYR A 116 16.67 -12.48 9.05
N GLY A 117 16.01 -12.32 7.91
CA GLY A 117 14.61 -12.65 7.76
C GLY A 117 13.70 -11.46 8.01
N GLY A 118 12.45 -11.67 8.43
CA GLY A 118 11.52 -10.57 8.53
C GLY A 118 10.18 -10.93 9.14
N TYR A 119 9.21 -10.07 8.86
CA TYR A 119 7.86 -10.18 9.38
C TYR A 119 6.89 -10.53 8.25
N VAL A 120 5.85 -11.25 8.63
CA VAL A 120 4.71 -11.55 7.76
C VAL A 120 3.46 -10.98 8.41
N ILE A 121 2.78 -10.09 7.71
CA ILE A 121 1.49 -9.52 8.11
C ILE A 121 0.43 -10.10 7.20
N THR A 122 -0.61 -10.69 7.79
CA THR A 122 -1.76 -11.19 7.04
C THR A 122 -2.96 -10.27 7.29
N MET A 123 -3.43 -9.63 6.23
CA MET A 123 -4.62 -8.79 6.22
C MET A 123 -5.83 -9.68 5.93
N GLN A 124 -6.64 -9.95 6.94
CA GLN A 124 -7.83 -10.79 6.82
C GLN A 124 -9.11 -9.95 6.91
N LYS A 125 -10.16 -10.43 6.28
CA LYS A 125 -11.50 -9.80 6.29
C LYS A 125 -12.23 -9.94 7.63
N SER A 126 -11.66 -10.61 8.63
CA SER A 126 -12.31 -10.84 9.91
C SER A 126 -12.06 -9.71 10.91
N GLU A 127 -13.07 -9.41 11.71
CA GLU A 127 -13.04 -8.41 12.78
C GLU A 127 -12.09 -8.75 13.95
N ALA A 128 -11.40 -9.88 13.89
CA ALA A 128 -10.47 -10.38 14.90
C ALA A 128 -9.06 -10.56 14.32
N GLY A 129 -8.44 -9.47 13.87
CA GLY A 129 -7.03 -9.48 13.49
C GLY A 129 -6.11 -9.48 14.72
N ASN A 130 -4.97 -10.17 14.64
CA ASN A 130 -3.95 -10.20 15.70
C ASN A 130 -3.15 -8.89 15.83
N LEU A 131 -3.37 -7.92 14.94
CA LEU A 131 -2.73 -6.62 14.95
C LEU A 131 -3.73 -5.58 15.42
N SER A 132 -3.38 -4.90 16.51
CA SER A 132 -4.08 -3.71 16.93
C SER A 132 -3.75 -2.57 15.96
N GLN A 133 -4.79 -1.93 15.42
CA GLN A 133 -4.67 -0.85 14.45
C GLN A 133 -5.52 0.33 14.88
N SER A 134 -4.99 1.53 14.70
CA SER A 134 -5.68 2.78 14.97
C SER A 134 -6.02 3.51 13.68
N SER A 135 -7.22 4.09 13.61
CA SER A 135 -7.60 5.00 12.52
C SER A 135 -6.75 6.26 12.57
N ILE A 136 -6.30 6.73 11.41
CA ILE A 136 -5.54 7.95 11.24
C ILE A 136 -6.19 8.84 10.19
N SER A 137 -5.80 10.10 10.13
CA SER A 137 -6.23 11.01 9.07
C SER A 137 -5.47 10.77 7.76
N GLU A 138 -6.02 11.26 6.64
CA GLU A 138 -5.31 11.27 5.35
C GLU A 138 -3.98 12.03 5.45
N ASN A 139 -3.96 13.15 6.19
CA ASN A 139 -2.74 13.92 6.40
C ASN A 139 -1.68 13.12 7.16
N ASP A 140 -2.07 12.36 8.19
CA ASP A 140 -1.14 11.50 8.95
C ASP A 140 -0.63 10.33 8.12
N PHE A 141 -1.39 9.87 7.14
CA PHE A 141 -0.94 8.83 6.23
C PHE A 141 0.20 9.31 5.32
N PHE A 142 0.11 10.56 4.84
CA PHE A 142 1.09 11.13 3.89
C PHE A 142 2.27 11.88 4.53
N ASN A 143 2.27 12.08 5.84
CA ASN A 143 3.38 12.72 6.56
C ASN A 143 4.46 11.76 7.01
#